data_40dc97585681d44b72c9e42f9b534f45
#
_entry.id   40dc97585681d44b72c9e42f9b534f45
#
_cell.length_a   1.000
_cell.length_b   1.000
_cell.length_c   1.000
_cell.angle_alpha   90.00
_cell.angle_beta   90.00
_cell.angle_gamma   90.00
#
_symmetry.space_group_name_H-M   'P 1'
#
loop_
_entity.id
_entity.type
_entity.pdbx_description
1 polymer ?
#
loop_
_entity_poly.entity_id
_entity_poly.type
_entity_poly.pdbx_seq_one_letter_code
_entity_poly.pdbx_strand_id
1 'polypeptide(L)'
;MVTTTDMATTTLINMRKLSRILICAFAAAAFISCSREQNDDPFILFEVHGTVKDAAGNPLEGINVIAGQVDVQKTNINGNFIFHGRTVPSDHVLLTFEDKDGDNNGGEFVKKTVEIPLRQKSPGTSGNYKGTFFAGEVEVVMVSKNVEMNPELDPELDPDRGQD
;
A
#
# COMPACT_ATOMS: atom_id res chain seq x y z
N MET A 1 -3.92 76.64 -30.17
CA MET A 1 -2.66 75.93 -30.03
C MET A 1 -2.90 74.78 -29.03
N VAL A 2 -3.32 73.61 -29.51
CA VAL A 2 -3.64 72.48 -28.68
C VAL A 2 -2.37 71.67 -28.50
N THR A 3 -1.90 71.52 -27.28
CA THR A 3 -0.60 70.91 -26.96
C THR A 3 -0.66 69.39 -27.09
N THR A 4 0.24 68.85 -27.88
CA THR A 4 0.45 67.42 -28.20
C THR A 4 0.81 66.57 -26.99
N THR A 5 0.84 67.13 -25.78
CA THR A 5 1.25 66.46 -24.55
C THR A 5 0.14 65.63 -23.88
N ASP A 6 -1.13 65.91 -24.16
CA ASP A 6 -2.28 65.28 -23.49
C ASP A 6 -2.63 63.88 -24.05
N MET A 7 -2.35 63.62 -25.33
CA MET A 7 -2.69 62.35 -25.95
C MET A 7 -1.75 61.23 -25.51
N ALA A 8 -0.47 61.52 -25.28
CA ALA A 8 0.52 60.51 -24.88
C ALA A 8 0.29 60.02 -23.45
N THR A 9 -0.12 60.92 -22.56
CA THR A 9 -0.36 60.56 -21.15
C THR A 9 -1.59 59.69 -20.97
N THR A 10 -2.67 59.96 -21.74
CA THR A 10 -3.90 59.16 -21.70
C THR A 10 -3.69 57.74 -22.23
N THR A 11 -2.87 57.57 -23.28
CA THR A 11 -2.55 56.26 -23.86
C THR A 11 -1.73 55.41 -22.89
N LEU A 12 -0.76 55.98 -22.19
CA LEU A 12 0.08 55.28 -21.21
C LEU A 12 -0.69 54.80 -19.95
N ILE A 13 -1.67 55.62 -19.51
CA ILE A 13 -2.53 55.27 -18.39
C ILE A 13 -3.44 54.09 -18.73
N ASN A 14 -3.97 54.04 -19.95
CA ASN A 14 -4.81 52.94 -20.41
C ASN A 14 -4.01 51.63 -20.57
N MET A 15 -2.80 51.68 -21.08
CA MET A 15 -1.92 50.50 -21.19
C MET A 15 -1.55 49.89 -19.81
N ARG A 16 -1.29 50.73 -18.80
CA ARG A 16 -1.02 50.25 -17.43
C ARG A 16 -2.25 49.62 -16.77
N LYS A 17 -3.46 50.14 -17.05
CA LYS A 17 -4.71 49.54 -16.57
C LYS A 17 -5.02 48.20 -17.25
N LEU A 18 -4.83 48.08 -18.57
CA LEU A 18 -4.97 46.85 -19.32
C LEU A 18 -3.99 45.77 -18.84
N SER A 19 -2.72 46.12 -18.61
CA SER A 19 -1.72 45.20 -18.11
C SER A 19 -2.07 44.62 -16.72
N ARG A 20 -2.61 45.44 -15.82
CA ARG A 20 -3.07 45.00 -14.50
C ARG A 20 -4.27 44.06 -14.56
N ILE A 21 -5.21 44.31 -15.45
CA ILE A 21 -6.38 43.45 -15.68
C ILE A 21 -5.96 42.12 -16.27
N LEU A 22 -5.00 42.09 -17.20
CA LEU A 22 -4.46 40.86 -17.79
C LEU A 22 -3.73 40.01 -16.76
N ILE A 23 -2.93 40.59 -15.86
CA ILE A 23 -2.20 39.90 -14.80
C ILE A 23 -3.18 39.28 -13.77
N CYS A 24 -4.25 39.99 -13.41
CA CYS A 24 -5.28 39.46 -12.53
C CYS A 24 -6.06 38.30 -13.17
N ALA A 25 -6.33 38.34 -14.48
CA ALA A 25 -7.00 37.26 -15.21
C ALA A 25 -6.13 36.00 -15.28
N PHE A 26 -4.81 36.14 -15.47
CA PHE A 26 -3.88 35.01 -15.45
C PHE A 26 -3.72 34.39 -14.05
N ALA A 27 -3.73 35.20 -12.99
CA ALA A 27 -3.66 34.69 -11.61
C ALA A 27 -4.94 33.93 -11.22
N ALA A 28 -6.11 34.32 -11.71
CA ALA A 28 -7.37 33.61 -11.46
C ALA A 28 -7.46 32.27 -12.19
N ALA A 29 -6.83 32.12 -13.36
CA ALA A 29 -6.80 30.85 -14.11
C ALA A 29 -5.89 29.78 -13.46
N ALA A 30 -4.90 30.18 -12.66
CA ALA A 30 -3.99 29.26 -12.00
C ALA A 30 -4.62 28.50 -10.80
N PHE A 31 -5.78 28.93 -10.31
CA PHE A 31 -6.48 28.28 -9.17
C PHE A 31 -7.46 27.17 -9.58
N ILE A 32 -7.68 26.94 -10.89
CA ILE A 32 -8.69 25.97 -11.36
C ILE A 32 -8.12 24.56 -11.59
N SER A 33 -6.79 24.35 -11.49
CA SER A 33 -6.17 23.07 -11.86
C SER A 33 -5.74 22.20 -10.66
N CYS A 34 -6.35 22.36 -9.48
CA CYS A 34 -6.27 21.37 -8.41
C CYS A 34 -7.62 20.68 -8.20
N SER A 35 -8.20 20.14 -9.26
CA SER A 35 -9.14 19.03 -9.11
C SER A 35 -8.29 17.82 -8.71
N ARG A 36 -8.15 17.59 -7.41
CA ARG A 36 -7.77 16.29 -6.89
C ARG A 36 -8.80 15.33 -7.48
N GLU A 37 -8.39 14.46 -8.40
CA GLU A 37 -9.20 13.32 -8.80
C GLU A 37 -9.49 12.57 -7.48
N GLN A 38 -10.66 12.82 -6.95
CA GLN A 38 -11.19 12.06 -5.85
C GLN A 38 -11.49 10.71 -6.49
N ASN A 39 -10.66 9.70 -6.20
CA ASN A 39 -10.91 8.34 -6.61
C ASN A 39 -12.29 7.96 -6.05
N ASP A 40 -13.29 8.04 -6.91
CA ASP A 40 -14.69 7.76 -6.60
C ASP A 40 -14.97 6.25 -6.53
N ASP A 41 -13.92 5.43 -6.57
CA ASP A 41 -14.04 3.98 -6.50
C ASP A 41 -14.54 3.52 -5.12
N PRO A 42 -15.50 2.60 -5.07
CA PRO A 42 -15.96 2.04 -3.82
C PRO A 42 -14.82 1.32 -3.09
N PHE A 43 -14.78 1.47 -1.76
CA PHE A 43 -13.76 0.87 -0.93
C PHE A 43 -14.29 0.34 0.39
N ILE A 44 -13.54 -0.59 0.97
CA ILE A 44 -13.68 -1.07 2.33
C ILE A 44 -12.42 -0.75 3.14
N LEU A 45 -12.58 -0.61 4.45
CA LEU A 45 -11.47 -0.67 5.40
C LEU A 45 -11.44 -2.08 5.97
N PHE A 46 -10.24 -2.60 6.21
CA PHE A 46 -10.10 -3.92 6.82
C PHE A 46 -9.02 -3.95 7.89
N GLU A 47 -9.17 -4.90 8.81
CA GLU A 47 -8.27 -5.15 9.92
C GLU A 47 -8.00 -6.65 9.99
N VAL A 48 -6.71 -7.03 10.05
CA VAL A 48 -6.26 -8.42 10.18
C VAL A 48 -5.31 -8.51 11.37
N HIS A 49 -5.61 -9.39 12.30
CA HIS A 49 -4.72 -9.75 13.40
C HIS A 49 -4.13 -11.12 13.13
N GLY A 50 -2.87 -11.34 13.52
CA GLY A 50 -2.28 -12.65 13.36
C GLY A 50 -0.92 -12.82 13.98
N THR A 51 -0.42 -14.04 13.84
CA THR A 51 0.88 -14.47 14.33
C THR A 51 1.65 -15.19 13.22
N VAL A 52 2.93 -14.90 13.10
CA VAL A 52 3.85 -15.56 12.18
C VAL A 52 4.82 -16.41 12.96
N LYS A 53 4.99 -17.67 12.56
CA LYS A 53 5.84 -18.68 13.20
C LYS A 53 6.69 -19.43 12.18
N ASP A 54 7.76 -20.06 12.62
CA ASP A 54 8.46 -21.09 11.86
C ASP A 54 7.75 -22.46 11.94
N ALA A 55 8.27 -23.46 11.23
CA ALA A 55 7.75 -24.82 11.26
C ALA A 55 7.89 -25.52 12.62
N ALA A 56 8.77 -25.05 13.50
CA ALA A 56 8.93 -25.56 14.87
C ALA A 56 7.98 -24.88 15.86
N GLY A 57 7.23 -23.85 15.42
CA GLY A 57 6.30 -23.09 16.24
C GLY A 57 6.92 -21.87 16.94
N ASN A 58 8.18 -21.53 16.66
CA ASN A 58 8.82 -20.36 17.22
C ASN A 58 8.27 -19.10 16.54
N PRO A 59 7.98 -18.01 17.29
CA PRO A 59 7.52 -16.76 16.72
C PRO A 59 8.62 -16.10 15.89
N LEU A 60 8.22 -15.49 14.76
CA LEU A 60 9.14 -14.79 13.86
C LEU A 60 8.94 -13.28 13.97
N GLU A 61 9.98 -12.60 14.51
CA GLU A 61 10.08 -11.16 14.56
C GLU A 61 10.54 -10.59 13.22
N GLY A 62 10.13 -9.35 12.89
CA GLY A 62 10.69 -8.60 11.76
C GLY A 62 10.13 -8.97 10.40
N ILE A 63 9.26 -9.96 10.29
CA ILE A 63 8.62 -10.34 9.02
C ILE A 63 7.76 -9.20 8.51
N ASN A 64 7.99 -8.77 7.28
CA ASN A 64 7.16 -7.79 6.61
C ASN A 64 5.84 -8.42 6.20
N VAL A 65 4.73 -7.82 6.64
CA VAL A 65 3.36 -8.15 6.25
C VAL A 65 2.90 -7.07 5.28
N ILE A 66 2.56 -7.44 4.06
CA ILE A 66 2.35 -6.53 2.94
C ILE A 66 0.97 -6.78 2.33
N ALA A 67 0.16 -5.73 2.18
CA ALA A 67 -1.06 -5.75 1.38
C ALA A 67 -0.90 -4.81 0.18
N GLY A 68 -1.01 -5.36 -1.03
CA GLY A 68 -0.80 -4.57 -2.24
C GLY A 68 0.65 -4.09 -2.40
N GLN A 69 0.84 -2.82 -2.78
CA GLN A 69 2.18 -2.27 -3.09
C GLN A 69 2.70 -1.25 -2.08
N VAL A 70 1.90 -0.79 -1.14
CA VAL A 70 2.20 0.41 -0.35
C VAL A 70 2.20 0.18 1.17
N ASP A 71 1.35 -0.69 1.67
CA ASP A 71 1.18 -0.87 3.11
C ASP A 71 2.05 -2.01 3.62
N VAL A 72 2.97 -1.69 4.52
CA VAL A 72 3.87 -2.66 5.14
C VAL A 72 3.80 -2.52 6.66
N GLN A 73 3.52 -3.63 7.33
CA GLN A 73 3.64 -3.79 8.78
C GLN A 73 4.73 -4.81 9.08
N LYS A 74 5.27 -4.81 10.30
CA LYS A 74 6.23 -5.82 10.73
C LYS A 74 5.70 -6.59 11.94
N THR A 75 6.05 -7.88 12.00
CA THR A 75 5.81 -8.68 13.20
C THR A 75 6.70 -8.23 14.35
N ASN A 76 6.16 -8.26 15.56
CA ASN A 76 6.90 -7.97 16.78
C ASN A 76 7.66 -9.21 17.29
N ILE A 77 8.36 -9.08 18.43
CA ILE A 77 9.15 -10.15 19.05
C ILE A 77 8.35 -11.43 19.37
N ASN A 78 7.03 -11.32 19.50
CA ASN A 78 6.14 -12.48 19.69
C ASN A 78 5.55 -13.00 18.38
N GLY A 79 6.06 -12.54 17.23
CA GLY A 79 5.54 -12.88 15.91
C GLY A 79 4.20 -12.24 15.57
N ASN A 80 3.64 -11.38 16.42
CA ASN A 80 2.32 -10.81 16.23
C ASN A 80 2.35 -9.61 15.28
N PHE A 81 1.27 -9.46 14.50
CA PHE A 81 1.02 -8.28 13.68
C PHE A 81 -0.45 -7.85 13.77
N ILE A 82 -0.68 -6.57 13.54
CA ILE A 82 -2.00 -5.98 13.32
C ILE A 82 -1.90 -5.18 12.03
N PHE A 83 -2.67 -5.56 11.03
CA PHE A 83 -2.67 -4.91 9.73
C PHE A 83 -3.99 -4.15 9.53
N HIS A 84 -3.89 -2.87 9.25
CA HIS A 84 -5.01 -2.03 8.84
C HIS A 84 -4.82 -1.60 7.41
N GLY A 85 -5.82 -1.78 6.57
CA GLY A 85 -5.73 -1.44 5.16
C GLY A 85 -7.03 -0.95 4.54
N ARG A 86 -6.88 -0.50 3.29
CA ARG A 86 -7.98 -0.09 2.43
C ARG A 86 -7.86 -0.87 1.11
N THR A 87 -8.99 -1.40 0.63
CA THR A 87 -9.05 -2.11 -0.65
C THR A 87 -10.40 -1.88 -1.33
N VAL A 88 -10.54 -2.30 -2.58
CA VAL A 88 -11.83 -2.42 -3.25
C VAL A 88 -12.72 -3.42 -2.49
N PRO A 89 -14.06 -3.31 -2.57
CA PRO A 89 -14.94 -4.26 -1.91
C PRO A 89 -14.61 -5.70 -2.30
N SER A 90 -14.27 -6.51 -1.29
CA SER A 90 -13.91 -7.92 -1.42
C SER A 90 -14.28 -8.66 -0.15
N ASP A 91 -14.50 -9.96 -0.26
CA ASP A 91 -14.69 -10.88 0.86
C ASP A 91 -13.38 -11.52 1.35
N HIS A 92 -12.26 -11.16 0.74
CA HIS A 92 -10.91 -11.60 1.13
C HIS A 92 -9.87 -10.51 0.86
N VAL A 93 -8.69 -10.69 1.46
CA VAL A 93 -7.48 -9.89 1.18
C VAL A 93 -6.28 -10.83 1.03
N LEU A 94 -5.37 -10.47 0.13
CA LEU A 94 -4.09 -11.15 -0.03
C LEU A 94 -3.03 -10.44 0.80
N LEU A 95 -2.47 -11.13 1.79
CA LEU A 95 -1.31 -10.67 2.54
C LEU A 95 -0.07 -11.46 2.13
N THR A 96 1.01 -10.74 1.87
CA THR A 96 2.31 -11.32 1.57
C THR A 96 3.23 -11.13 2.77
N PHE A 97 3.85 -12.23 3.17
CA PHE A 97 4.82 -12.31 4.27
C PHE A 97 6.21 -12.47 3.67
N GLU A 98 7.09 -11.53 3.97
CA GLU A 98 8.42 -11.47 3.37
C GLU A 98 9.46 -11.15 4.45
N ASP A 99 10.44 -12.03 4.54
CA ASP A 99 11.63 -11.81 5.32
C ASP A 99 12.62 -10.95 4.51
N LYS A 100 13.07 -9.83 5.10
CA LYS A 100 14.04 -8.92 4.47
C LYS A 100 15.29 -8.67 5.29
N ASP A 101 15.38 -9.24 6.48
CA ASP A 101 16.54 -9.05 7.36
C ASP A 101 17.56 -10.20 7.26
N GLY A 102 17.30 -11.20 6.40
CA GLY A 102 18.18 -12.30 6.09
C GLY A 102 18.36 -13.25 7.26
N ASP A 103 19.62 -13.53 7.65
CA ASP A 103 19.94 -14.48 8.71
C ASP A 103 19.56 -14.01 10.13
N ASN A 104 19.03 -12.80 10.28
CA ASN A 104 18.59 -12.31 11.58
C ASN A 104 17.27 -12.98 12.00
N ASN A 105 16.94 -12.91 13.28
CA ASN A 105 15.65 -13.33 13.84
C ASN A 105 15.22 -14.77 13.51
N GLY A 106 16.17 -15.70 13.42
CA GLY A 106 15.89 -17.14 13.26
C GLY A 106 16.21 -17.71 11.88
N GLY A 107 16.84 -16.94 11.00
CA GLY A 107 17.27 -17.36 9.66
C GLY A 107 16.39 -16.84 8.54
N GLU A 108 16.77 -17.15 7.32
CA GLU A 108 16.08 -16.66 6.11
C GLU A 108 14.85 -17.53 5.77
N PHE A 109 13.72 -16.88 5.50
CA PHE A 109 12.44 -17.55 5.23
C PHE A 109 11.93 -17.30 3.80
N VAL A 110 11.24 -18.31 3.28
CA VAL A 110 10.62 -18.24 1.95
C VAL A 110 9.41 -17.31 2.00
N LYS A 111 9.33 -16.38 1.04
CA LYS A 111 8.19 -15.49 0.86
C LYS A 111 6.90 -16.28 0.68
N LYS A 112 5.84 -15.88 1.40
CA LYS A 112 4.54 -16.55 1.39
C LYS A 112 3.41 -15.56 1.18
N THR A 113 2.46 -15.89 0.30
CA THR A 113 1.22 -15.12 0.14
C THR A 113 0.05 -15.97 0.63
N VAL A 114 -0.82 -15.36 1.43
CA VAL A 114 -1.99 -16.00 2.03
C VAL A 114 -3.23 -15.21 1.68
N GLU A 115 -4.27 -15.89 1.22
CA GLU A 115 -5.61 -15.34 1.05
C GLU A 115 -6.36 -15.44 2.37
N ILE A 116 -6.86 -14.31 2.87
CA ILE A 116 -7.48 -14.20 4.19
C ILE A 116 -8.92 -13.74 4.01
N PRO A 117 -9.91 -14.56 4.43
CA PRO A 117 -11.31 -14.21 4.33
C PRO A 117 -11.66 -13.07 5.28
N LEU A 118 -12.47 -12.12 4.79
CA LEU A 118 -12.94 -10.97 5.52
C LEU A 118 -14.43 -11.10 5.84
N ARG A 119 -14.82 -10.66 7.03
CA ARG A 119 -16.22 -10.57 7.46
C ARG A 119 -16.58 -9.13 7.78
N GLN A 120 -17.72 -8.68 7.33
CA GLN A 120 -18.18 -7.33 7.62
C GLN A 120 -18.41 -7.14 9.13
N LYS A 121 -17.71 -6.15 9.70
CA LYS A 121 -17.85 -5.73 11.12
C LYS A 121 -18.88 -4.61 11.26
N SER A 122 -18.88 -3.67 10.31
CA SER A 122 -19.85 -2.58 10.27
C SER A 122 -20.13 -2.16 8.83
N PRO A 123 -21.38 -1.79 8.50
CA PRO A 123 -21.73 -1.28 7.19
C PRO A 123 -21.11 0.10 6.93
N GLY A 124 -20.96 0.45 5.66
CA GLY A 124 -20.59 1.79 5.26
C GLY A 124 -21.68 2.80 5.57
N THR A 125 -21.30 4.01 5.91
CA THR A 125 -22.21 5.08 6.32
C THR A 125 -22.58 6.04 5.20
N SER A 126 -21.75 6.18 4.19
CA SER A 126 -22.01 7.10 3.06
C SER A 126 -21.06 6.90 1.88
N GLY A 127 -21.51 7.27 0.68
CA GLY A 127 -20.71 7.36 -0.54
C GLY A 127 -20.04 6.05 -0.93
N ASN A 128 -18.75 6.16 -1.21
CA ASN A 128 -17.93 5.07 -1.72
C ASN A 128 -17.41 4.13 -0.62
N TYR A 129 -17.53 4.51 0.63
CA TYR A 129 -17.18 3.66 1.77
C TYR A 129 -18.24 2.58 1.98
N LYS A 130 -17.87 1.31 1.80
CA LYS A 130 -18.76 0.14 1.88
C LYS A 130 -18.76 -0.55 3.24
N GLY A 131 -17.90 -0.13 4.16
CA GLY A 131 -17.86 -0.65 5.52
C GLY A 131 -16.48 -1.03 6.00
N THR A 132 -16.42 -1.42 7.27
CA THR A 132 -15.23 -2.01 7.89
C THR A 132 -15.39 -3.52 7.94
N PHE A 133 -14.32 -4.20 7.59
CA PHE A 133 -14.21 -5.66 7.57
C PHE A 133 -13.13 -6.12 8.54
N PHE A 134 -13.24 -7.34 8.98
CA PHE A 134 -12.33 -7.95 9.93
C PHE A 134 -12.04 -9.39 9.52
N ALA A 135 -10.80 -9.79 9.61
CA ALA A 135 -10.41 -11.19 9.60
C ALA A 135 -10.33 -11.69 11.04
N GLY A 136 -10.69 -12.94 11.26
CA GLY A 136 -10.35 -13.61 12.52
C GLY A 136 -8.85 -13.65 12.74
N GLU A 137 -8.43 -14.23 13.86
CA GLU A 137 -7.01 -14.41 14.14
C GLU A 137 -6.38 -15.37 13.13
N VAL A 138 -5.29 -14.93 12.48
CA VAL A 138 -4.62 -15.65 11.40
C VAL A 138 -3.29 -16.17 11.90
N GLU A 139 -3.04 -17.47 11.74
CA GLU A 139 -1.73 -18.07 11.99
C GLU A 139 -1.03 -18.37 10.67
N VAL A 140 0.21 -17.88 10.51
CA VAL A 140 1.01 -18.09 9.33
C VAL A 140 2.30 -18.81 9.70
N VAL A 141 2.52 -19.99 9.09
CA VAL A 141 3.76 -20.73 9.23
C VAL A 141 4.62 -20.46 8.00
N MET A 142 5.85 -19.98 8.23
CA MET A 142 6.86 -19.77 7.19
C MET A 142 7.86 -20.92 7.15
N VAL A 143 8.38 -21.20 5.95
CA VAL A 143 9.38 -22.24 5.71
C VAL A 143 10.75 -21.59 5.59
N SER A 144 11.74 -22.13 6.30
CA SER A 144 13.13 -21.70 6.18
C SER A 144 13.69 -22.08 4.81
N LYS A 145 14.41 -21.15 4.16
CA LYS A 145 15.11 -21.43 2.89
C LYS A 145 16.17 -22.55 3.01
N ASN A 146 16.77 -22.71 4.18
CA ASN A 146 17.77 -23.75 4.40
C ASN A 146 17.18 -25.17 4.37
N VAL A 147 15.87 -25.32 4.63
CA VAL A 147 15.19 -26.62 4.56
C VAL A 147 14.85 -27.00 3.11
N GLU A 148 14.51 -26.02 2.28
CA GLU A 148 14.22 -26.27 0.86
C GLU A 148 15.45 -26.64 0.02
N MET A 149 16.66 -26.31 0.49
CA MET A 149 17.92 -26.58 -0.21
C MET A 149 18.62 -27.87 0.23
N ASN A 150 18.00 -28.68 1.11
CA ASN A 150 18.59 -29.95 1.50
C ASN A 150 18.02 -31.11 0.65
N PRO A 151 18.71 -31.53 -0.44
CA PRO A 151 18.26 -32.61 -1.31
C PRO A 151 18.28 -34.01 -0.63
N GLU A 152 18.85 -34.12 0.57
CA GLU A 152 18.85 -35.41 1.33
C GLU A 152 17.48 -35.75 1.92
N LEU A 153 16.51 -34.85 1.93
CA LEU A 153 15.17 -35.10 2.47
C LEU A 153 14.13 -35.46 1.39
N ASP A 154 14.50 -35.43 0.11
CA ASP A 154 13.65 -35.91 -0.97
C ASP A 154 14.12 -37.31 -1.42
N PRO A 155 13.49 -38.40 -0.98
CA PRO A 155 13.87 -39.76 -1.36
C PRO A 155 13.57 -40.08 -2.85
N GLU A 156 12.93 -39.17 -3.59
CA GLU A 156 12.66 -39.33 -5.02
C GLU A 156 13.79 -38.78 -5.92
N LEU A 157 14.75 -38.03 -5.37
CA LEU A 157 15.84 -37.40 -6.15
C LEU A 157 17.18 -38.15 -6.01
N ASP A 158 17.21 -39.39 -5.49
CA ASP A 158 18.42 -40.21 -5.52
C ASP A 158 18.60 -40.83 -6.94
N PRO A 159 19.49 -40.27 -7.79
CA PRO A 159 19.70 -40.76 -9.13
C PRO A 159 20.41 -42.12 -9.18
N ASP A 160 20.84 -42.66 -8.01
CA ASP A 160 21.64 -43.88 -7.94
C ASP A 160 20.82 -45.11 -7.50
N ARG A 161 19.48 -45.00 -7.37
CA ARG A 161 18.62 -46.10 -6.93
C ARG A 161 18.17 -47.06 -8.04
N GLY A 162 18.83 -47.07 -9.16
CA GLY A 162 18.41 -47.80 -10.36
C GLY A 162 19.46 -48.66 -11.05
N GLN A 163 20.52 -49.11 -10.35
CA GLN A 163 21.47 -50.08 -10.94
C GLN A 163 21.82 -51.17 -9.97
N ASP A 164 20.89 -52.13 -9.81
CA ASP A 164 21.19 -53.52 -9.44
C ASP A 164 20.24 -54.47 -10.20
#